data_920ee641dcf59084cd09bb077e7f5069
#
_entry.id   920ee641dcf59084cd09bb077e7f5069
#
_cell.length_a   1.000
_cell.length_b   1.000
_cell.length_c   1.000
_cell.angle_alpha   90.00
_cell.angle_beta   90.00
_cell.angle_gamma   90.00
#
_symmetry.space_group_name_H-M   'P 1'
#
loop_
_entity.id
_entity.type
_entity.pdbx_description
1 polymer ?
#
loop_
_entity_poly.entity_id
_entity_poly.type
_entity_poly.pdbx_seq_one_letter_code
_entity_poly.pdbx_strand_id
1 'polypeptide(L)'
;MVVYLDNNATTKIDPAVLEAMLPYLSELYGNPSSMHSFGGQVKTALEAARAQVASLLGAQDTEIIFNSCGSEGNNTAIHAALAAQPEKRHIITTAVEHPAILSVCKHLEKKGYDVTYLSVDRQGQLDLMELEAALTGGTALVTTMYANNETGVVFPVEAIALMAKEYGATVHVDAVQAVGKLPIDLSRSAIDLLTLSGHKLHAPKGIGALYVRKGFRFRPFLLGGHQERGRRAGTQNVASIVALGKAAAIAELDLAQGTDPSKGSVPSEAALRDLLQRELLATIPDCEVNGGNSPRLPNTTNIGFKYIEGEAILYMLNREGICASSGSACTSGSLDPSHVLMAMGLPYTILHGSIRFSLSRFTTEAEIQHVLAVMPGIVDRLRALSPFNNDQADWLQERDVALAT
;
A
#
# COMPACT_ATOMS: atom_id res chain seq x y z
N MET A 1 -3.13 -27.73 -2.44
CA MET A 1 -3.62 -26.57 -1.64
C MET A 1 -2.90 -25.35 -2.21
N VAL A 2 -3.57 -24.20 -2.39
CA VAL A 2 -2.89 -22.95 -2.78
C VAL A 2 -2.68 -22.14 -1.52
N VAL A 3 -1.42 -21.84 -1.20
CA VAL A 3 -1.01 -20.93 -0.11
C VAL A 3 -0.78 -19.56 -0.70
N TYR A 4 -1.61 -18.58 -0.35
CA TYR A 4 -1.56 -17.24 -0.94
C TYR A 4 -0.95 -16.23 0.02
N LEU A 5 0.31 -15.89 -0.21
CA LEU A 5 1.10 -14.92 0.56
C LEU A 5 1.51 -13.69 -0.28
N ASP A 6 0.65 -13.28 -1.20
CA ASP A 6 0.85 -12.08 -2.03
C ASP A 6 -0.30 -11.05 -1.86
N ASN A 7 -0.78 -10.88 -0.63
CA ASN A 7 -1.93 -10.03 -0.32
C ASN A 7 -1.65 -8.52 -0.50
N ASN A 8 -0.39 -8.09 -0.53
CA ASN A 8 -0.03 -6.71 -0.88
C ASN A 8 -0.18 -6.43 -2.39
N ALA A 9 -0.21 -7.45 -3.25
CA ALA A 9 -0.53 -7.27 -4.67
C ALA A 9 -2.06 -7.15 -4.88
N THR A 10 -2.83 -8.05 -4.30
CA THR A 10 -4.31 -8.01 -4.26
C THR A 10 -4.80 -9.01 -3.22
N THR A 11 -6.02 -8.81 -2.71
CA THR A 11 -6.60 -9.74 -1.74
C THR A 11 -7.79 -10.51 -2.33
N LYS A 12 -8.10 -11.66 -1.75
CA LYS A 12 -9.36 -12.38 -1.97
C LYS A 12 -10.51 -11.52 -1.45
N ILE A 13 -11.62 -11.45 -2.19
CA ILE A 13 -12.85 -10.81 -1.69
C ILE A 13 -13.36 -11.62 -0.49
N ASP A 14 -13.67 -10.93 0.61
CA ASP A 14 -14.29 -11.55 1.78
C ASP A 14 -15.67 -12.11 1.40
N PRO A 15 -16.04 -13.33 1.83
CA PRO A 15 -17.36 -13.90 1.52
C PRO A 15 -18.53 -13.00 1.92
N ALA A 16 -18.47 -12.35 3.08
CA ALA A 16 -19.53 -11.44 3.53
C ALA A 16 -19.57 -10.14 2.70
N VAL A 17 -18.43 -9.71 2.14
CA VAL A 17 -18.37 -8.60 1.20
C VAL A 17 -18.97 -8.98 -0.14
N LEU A 18 -18.66 -10.19 -0.63
CA LEU A 18 -19.26 -10.72 -1.86
C LEU A 18 -20.79 -10.83 -1.74
N GLU A 19 -21.29 -11.41 -0.65
CA GLU A 19 -22.71 -11.53 -0.38
C GLU A 19 -23.40 -10.15 -0.36
N ALA A 20 -22.79 -9.17 0.30
CA ALA A 20 -23.36 -7.82 0.39
C ALA A 20 -23.49 -7.10 -0.95
N MET A 21 -22.60 -7.38 -1.93
CA MET A 21 -22.61 -6.71 -3.23
C MET A 21 -23.55 -7.38 -4.26
N LEU A 22 -23.80 -8.68 -4.15
CA LEU A 22 -24.54 -9.44 -5.17
C LEU A 22 -25.92 -8.87 -5.52
N PRO A 23 -26.76 -8.41 -4.57
CA PRO A 23 -28.06 -7.85 -4.90
C PRO A 23 -27.99 -6.63 -5.82
N TYR A 24 -26.92 -5.85 -5.73
CA TYR A 24 -26.73 -4.61 -6.52
C TYR A 24 -26.24 -4.87 -7.96
N LEU A 25 -25.95 -6.12 -8.30
CA LEU A 25 -25.57 -6.51 -9.66
C LEU A 25 -26.78 -6.89 -10.52
N SER A 26 -27.89 -7.38 -9.91
CA SER A 26 -29.02 -7.94 -10.64
C SER A 26 -30.39 -7.48 -10.16
N GLU A 27 -30.58 -7.29 -8.86
CA GLU A 27 -31.90 -6.98 -8.27
C GLU A 27 -32.07 -5.48 -8.01
N LEU A 28 -31.07 -4.86 -7.36
CA LEU A 28 -31.06 -3.45 -6.96
C LEU A 28 -30.10 -2.63 -7.85
N TYR A 29 -30.29 -2.71 -9.16
CA TYR A 29 -29.43 -2.10 -10.15
C TYR A 29 -29.79 -0.63 -10.51
N GLY A 30 -30.69 0.00 -9.75
CA GLY A 30 -31.13 1.36 -9.98
C GLY A 30 -30.00 2.38 -9.96
N ASN A 31 -30.16 3.45 -10.76
CA ASN A 31 -29.23 4.57 -10.71
C ASN A 31 -29.52 5.43 -9.47
N PRO A 32 -28.56 5.65 -8.55
CA PRO A 32 -28.78 6.43 -7.33
C PRO A 32 -29.13 7.90 -7.59
N SER A 33 -28.90 8.41 -8.80
CA SER A 33 -29.29 9.77 -9.22
C SER A 33 -30.73 9.88 -9.72
N SER A 34 -31.43 8.75 -9.88
CA SER A 34 -32.81 8.75 -10.36
C SER A 34 -33.79 9.15 -9.27
N MET A 35 -34.87 9.88 -9.62
CA MET A 35 -35.87 10.40 -8.67
C MET A 35 -36.90 9.38 -8.23
N HIS A 36 -37.03 8.24 -8.93
CA HIS A 36 -37.96 7.18 -8.56
C HIS A 36 -37.47 6.36 -7.35
N SER A 37 -38.40 5.69 -6.65
CA SER A 37 -38.11 4.92 -5.42
C SER A 37 -37.05 3.84 -5.61
N PHE A 38 -36.98 3.21 -6.76
CA PHE A 38 -35.97 2.19 -7.07
C PHE A 38 -34.53 2.75 -7.03
N GLY A 39 -34.31 3.97 -7.56
CA GLY A 39 -33.04 4.68 -7.42
C GLY A 39 -32.77 5.15 -5.97
N GLY A 40 -33.87 5.54 -5.25
CA GLY A 40 -33.77 5.96 -3.86
C GLY A 40 -33.24 4.86 -2.90
N GLN A 41 -33.64 3.62 -3.09
CA GLN A 41 -33.15 2.47 -2.32
C GLN A 41 -31.63 2.29 -2.49
N VAL A 42 -31.17 2.38 -3.72
CA VAL A 42 -29.74 2.27 -4.07
C VAL A 42 -28.93 3.42 -3.47
N LYS A 43 -29.48 4.64 -3.46
CA LYS A 43 -28.85 5.81 -2.83
C LYS A 43 -28.63 5.62 -1.34
N THR A 44 -29.61 5.03 -0.62
CA THR A 44 -29.48 4.74 0.81
C THR A 44 -28.32 3.80 1.09
N ALA A 45 -28.17 2.74 0.29
CA ALA A 45 -27.06 1.80 0.44
C ALA A 45 -25.68 2.45 0.15
N LEU A 46 -25.64 3.33 -0.86
CA LEU A 46 -24.42 4.07 -1.17
C LEU A 46 -24.00 4.99 -0.01
N GLU A 47 -24.92 5.73 0.59
CA GLU A 47 -24.61 6.60 1.73
C GLU A 47 -24.25 5.78 2.99
N ALA A 48 -24.85 4.64 3.23
CA ALA A 48 -24.45 3.72 4.29
C ALA A 48 -23.02 3.21 4.10
N ALA A 49 -22.64 2.82 2.88
CA ALA A 49 -21.27 2.43 2.56
C ALA A 49 -20.26 3.57 2.77
N ARG A 50 -20.67 4.80 2.45
CA ARG A 50 -19.87 6.00 2.67
C ARG A 50 -19.61 6.22 4.17
N ALA A 51 -20.64 6.10 5.00
CA ALA A 51 -20.53 6.21 6.45
C ALA A 51 -19.58 5.14 7.03
N GLN A 52 -19.62 3.90 6.53
CA GLN A 52 -18.72 2.83 6.97
C GLN A 52 -17.27 3.11 6.63
N VAL A 53 -16.98 3.63 5.43
CA VAL A 53 -15.61 4.05 5.05
C VAL A 53 -15.15 5.24 5.88
N ALA A 54 -16.03 6.20 6.13
CA ALA A 54 -15.72 7.35 6.97
C ALA A 54 -15.41 6.93 8.42
N SER A 55 -16.20 6.01 8.99
CA SER A 55 -15.99 5.47 10.35
C SER A 55 -14.61 4.84 10.50
N LEU A 56 -14.22 3.95 9.57
CA LEU A 56 -12.90 3.30 9.57
C LEU A 56 -11.74 4.29 9.59
N LEU A 57 -11.92 5.49 9.00
CA LEU A 57 -10.89 6.52 8.90
C LEU A 57 -10.98 7.60 9.98
N GLY A 58 -11.97 7.56 10.87
CA GLY A 58 -12.25 8.65 11.80
C GLY A 58 -12.61 9.97 11.07
N ALA A 59 -13.32 9.88 9.94
CA ALA A 59 -13.68 11.00 9.07
C ALA A 59 -15.20 11.25 9.05
N GLN A 60 -15.62 12.34 8.40
CA GLN A 60 -17.04 12.63 8.12
C GLN A 60 -17.43 12.04 6.75
N ASP A 61 -18.68 11.61 6.58
CA ASP A 61 -19.21 11.11 5.31
C ASP A 61 -18.99 12.07 4.14
N THR A 62 -19.09 13.38 4.42
CA THR A 62 -18.87 14.43 3.43
C THR A 62 -17.45 14.54 2.93
N GLU A 63 -16.49 13.95 3.62
CA GLU A 63 -15.07 13.96 3.29
C GLU A 63 -14.66 12.77 2.39
N ILE A 64 -15.54 11.80 2.19
CA ILE A 64 -15.27 10.61 1.36
C ILE A 64 -15.77 10.83 -0.08
N ILE A 65 -14.92 10.53 -1.06
CA ILE A 65 -15.21 10.49 -2.49
C ILE A 65 -14.88 9.09 -3.01
N PHE A 66 -15.84 8.40 -3.60
CA PHE A 66 -15.58 7.12 -4.26
C PHE A 66 -14.93 7.31 -5.62
N ASN A 67 -13.95 6.48 -5.92
CA ASN A 67 -13.22 6.42 -7.18
C ASN A 67 -13.01 4.98 -7.64
N SER A 68 -12.29 4.75 -8.74
CA SER A 68 -12.11 3.41 -9.29
C SER A 68 -10.95 2.62 -8.65
N CYS A 69 -9.95 3.28 -8.09
CA CYS A 69 -8.74 2.62 -7.56
C CYS A 69 -7.80 3.62 -6.88
N GLY A 70 -6.76 3.09 -6.23
CA GLY A 70 -5.70 3.92 -5.63
C GLY A 70 -5.01 4.85 -6.64
N SER A 71 -4.74 4.36 -7.87
CA SER A 71 -4.10 5.21 -8.90
C SER A 71 -4.95 6.41 -9.29
N GLU A 72 -6.28 6.26 -9.43
CA GLU A 72 -7.19 7.40 -9.65
C GLU A 72 -7.16 8.34 -8.44
N GLY A 73 -7.18 7.80 -7.22
CA GLY A 73 -7.12 8.58 -5.99
C GLY A 73 -5.86 9.43 -5.90
N ASN A 74 -4.69 8.82 -6.12
CA ASN A 74 -3.39 9.48 -6.09
C ASN A 74 -3.27 10.59 -7.16
N ASN A 75 -3.66 10.29 -8.41
CA ASN A 75 -3.69 11.30 -9.47
C ASN A 75 -4.61 12.46 -9.10
N THR A 76 -5.82 12.15 -8.63
CA THR A 76 -6.80 13.17 -8.22
C THR A 76 -6.27 14.03 -7.08
N ALA A 77 -5.65 13.43 -6.07
CA ALA A 77 -5.10 14.14 -4.91
C ALA A 77 -3.99 15.11 -5.32
N ILE A 78 -3.01 14.65 -6.11
CA ILE A 78 -1.89 15.47 -6.58
C ILE A 78 -2.42 16.65 -7.41
N HIS A 79 -3.26 16.39 -8.40
CA HIS A 79 -3.81 17.46 -9.25
C HIS A 79 -4.70 18.44 -8.49
N ALA A 80 -5.50 17.96 -7.52
CA ALA A 80 -6.33 18.82 -6.67
C ALA A 80 -5.47 19.71 -5.76
N ALA A 81 -4.39 19.19 -5.19
CA ALA A 81 -3.44 19.94 -4.36
C ALA A 81 -2.79 21.09 -5.15
N LEU A 82 -2.28 20.78 -6.34
CA LEU A 82 -1.67 21.79 -7.22
C LEU A 82 -2.69 22.83 -7.69
N ALA A 83 -3.92 22.42 -8.01
CA ALA A 83 -4.98 23.33 -8.40
C ALA A 83 -5.48 24.23 -7.24
N ALA A 84 -5.29 23.80 -5.99
CA ALA A 84 -5.59 24.61 -4.81
C ALA A 84 -4.55 25.74 -4.57
N GLN A 85 -3.31 25.54 -5.02
CA GLN A 85 -2.16 26.46 -4.83
C GLN A 85 -1.42 26.71 -6.16
N PRO A 86 -2.06 27.33 -7.16
CA PRO A 86 -1.54 27.44 -8.53
C PRO A 86 -0.25 28.27 -8.66
N GLU A 87 0.05 29.10 -7.66
CA GLU A 87 1.26 29.92 -7.59
C GLU A 87 2.49 29.15 -7.11
N LYS A 88 2.30 28.01 -6.44
CA LYS A 88 3.39 27.18 -5.91
C LYS A 88 3.75 26.08 -6.94
N ARG A 89 5.04 25.75 -7.03
CA ARG A 89 5.55 24.81 -8.05
C ARG A 89 6.40 23.69 -7.49
N HIS A 90 6.63 23.64 -6.19
CA HIS A 90 7.46 22.61 -5.57
C HIS A 90 6.60 21.49 -5.00
N ILE A 91 7.00 20.25 -5.24
CA ILE A 91 6.38 19.01 -4.74
C ILE A 91 7.46 18.22 -4.00
N ILE A 92 7.14 17.70 -2.83
CA ILE A 92 8.00 16.78 -2.10
C ILE A 92 7.33 15.41 -2.09
N THR A 93 8.08 14.37 -2.43
CA THR A 93 7.68 12.97 -2.36
C THR A 93 8.84 12.10 -1.90
N THR A 94 8.70 10.77 -1.88
CA THR A 94 9.80 9.87 -1.50
C THR A 94 10.28 9.04 -2.70
N ALA A 95 11.54 8.59 -2.65
CA ALA A 95 12.11 7.73 -3.69
C ALA A 95 11.47 6.33 -3.74
N VAL A 96 10.72 5.93 -2.71
CA VAL A 96 10.15 4.60 -2.54
C VAL A 96 8.65 4.51 -2.76
N GLU A 97 8.05 5.56 -3.33
CA GLU A 97 6.61 5.61 -3.62
C GLU A 97 6.18 4.58 -4.67
N HIS A 98 4.88 4.28 -4.65
CA HIS A 98 4.27 3.48 -5.70
C HIS A 98 4.34 4.22 -7.06
N PRO A 99 4.46 3.48 -8.20
CA PRO A 99 4.45 4.09 -9.54
C PRO A 99 3.29 5.07 -9.82
N ALA A 100 2.14 4.92 -9.15
CA ALA A 100 1.01 5.85 -9.25
C ALA A 100 1.31 7.26 -8.71
N ILE A 101 2.36 7.43 -7.92
CA ILE A 101 2.90 8.72 -7.46
C ILE A 101 4.10 9.11 -8.32
N LEU A 102 5.13 8.23 -8.41
CA LEU A 102 6.38 8.54 -9.10
C LEU A 102 6.17 8.93 -10.57
N SER A 103 5.28 8.22 -11.28
CA SER A 103 4.99 8.52 -12.69
C SER A 103 4.31 9.87 -12.86
N VAL A 104 3.43 10.26 -11.91
CA VAL A 104 2.77 11.57 -11.93
C VAL A 104 3.80 12.66 -11.63
N CYS A 105 4.67 12.49 -10.64
CA CYS A 105 5.74 13.43 -10.31
C CYS A 105 6.68 13.64 -11.51
N LYS A 106 7.19 12.56 -12.13
CA LYS A 106 8.01 12.62 -13.35
C LYS A 106 7.31 13.32 -14.52
N HIS A 107 5.97 13.18 -14.64
CA HIS A 107 5.19 13.89 -15.64
C HIS A 107 5.10 15.40 -15.33
N LEU A 108 4.96 15.76 -14.05
CA LEU A 108 4.87 17.16 -13.61
C LEU A 108 6.22 17.87 -13.73
N GLU A 109 7.36 17.21 -13.51
CA GLU A 109 8.70 17.76 -13.81
C GLU A 109 8.80 18.25 -15.26
N LYS A 110 8.31 17.45 -16.22
CA LYS A 110 8.25 17.84 -17.64
C LYS A 110 7.33 19.04 -17.90
N LYS A 111 6.45 19.38 -16.95
CA LYS A 111 5.56 20.54 -16.98
C LYS A 111 6.10 21.73 -16.19
N GLY A 112 7.35 21.66 -15.72
CA GLY A 112 8.03 22.76 -15.01
C GLY A 112 7.69 22.84 -13.52
N TYR A 113 7.26 21.75 -12.90
CA TYR A 113 7.25 21.61 -11.45
C TYR A 113 8.63 21.15 -10.96
N ASP A 114 9.03 21.65 -9.82
CA ASP A 114 10.20 21.18 -9.09
C ASP A 114 9.80 20.03 -8.16
N VAL A 115 10.50 18.88 -8.20
CA VAL A 115 10.15 17.71 -7.40
C VAL A 115 11.36 17.25 -6.60
N THR A 116 11.22 17.26 -5.28
CA THR A 116 12.21 16.68 -4.37
C THR A 116 11.78 15.26 -4.00
N TYR A 117 12.67 14.28 -4.23
CA TYR A 117 12.50 12.88 -3.84
C TYR A 117 13.32 12.62 -2.58
N LEU A 118 12.67 12.55 -1.42
CA LEU A 118 13.33 12.24 -0.16
C LEU A 118 13.90 10.83 -0.19
N SER A 119 15.12 10.69 0.35
CA SER A 119 15.78 9.41 0.50
C SER A 119 15.20 8.60 1.68
N VAL A 120 15.57 7.32 1.73
CA VAL A 120 15.33 6.46 2.88
C VAL A 120 16.64 5.82 3.31
N ASP A 121 16.75 5.49 4.59
CA ASP A 121 17.89 4.74 5.11
C ASP A 121 17.81 3.23 4.73
N ARG A 122 18.84 2.46 5.11
CA ARG A 122 18.87 1.01 4.89
C ARG A 122 17.70 0.25 5.53
N GLN A 123 17.04 0.83 6.53
CA GLN A 123 15.84 0.28 7.16
C GLN A 123 14.54 0.78 6.53
N GLY A 124 14.63 1.58 5.45
CA GLY A 124 13.49 2.13 4.74
C GLY A 124 12.81 3.30 5.46
N GLN A 125 13.47 3.91 6.47
CA GLN A 125 12.94 5.06 7.21
C GLN A 125 13.32 6.37 6.52
N LEU A 126 12.39 7.35 6.60
CA LEU A 126 12.63 8.72 6.15
C LEU A 126 13.41 9.51 7.21
N ASP A 127 14.36 10.34 6.76
CA ASP A 127 14.94 11.38 7.61
C ASP A 127 14.05 12.63 7.61
N LEU A 128 13.46 12.93 8.76
CA LEU A 128 12.62 14.13 8.90
C LEU A 128 13.44 15.44 8.82
N MET A 129 14.76 15.41 9.05
CA MET A 129 15.61 16.59 8.85
C MET A 129 15.81 16.87 7.34
N GLU A 130 15.87 15.83 6.49
CA GLU A 130 15.88 16.00 5.03
C GLU A 130 14.56 16.64 4.55
N LEU A 131 13.42 16.20 5.10
CA LEU A 131 12.10 16.81 4.82
C LEU A 131 12.08 18.29 5.24
N GLU A 132 12.54 18.60 6.46
CA GLU A 132 12.56 19.98 6.97
C GLU A 132 13.42 20.89 6.07
N ALA A 133 14.59 20.43 5.68
CA ALA A 133 15.50 21.16 4.79
C ALA A 133 14.90 21.36 3.37
N ALA A 134 14.06 20.45 2.89
CA ALA A 134 13.41 20.54 1.58
C ALA A 134 12.17 21.45 1.59
N LEU A 135 11.52 21.64 2.74
CA LEU A 135 10.31 22.45 2.87
C LEU A 135 10.58 23.93 2.66
N THR A 136 9.79 24.57 1.81
CA THR A 136 9.86 26.02 1.52
C THR A 136 8.47 26.62 1.42
N GLY A 137 8.37 27.97 1.43
CA GLY A 137 7.12 28.68 1.14
C GLY A 137 6.56 28.41 -0.26
N GLY A 138 7.37 27.90 -1.20
CA GLY A 138 6.99 27.46 -2.54
C GLY A 138 6.48 26.02 -2.63
N THR A 139 6.54 25.25 -1.55
CA THR A 139 6.06 23.87 -1.51
C THR A 139 4.52 23.84 -1.57
N ALA A 140 3.99 23.30 -2.67
CA ALA A 140 2.55 23.14 -2.88
C ALA A 140 2.01 21.87 -2.22
N LEU A 141 2.81 20.79 -2.29
CA LEU A 141 2.37 19.45 -1.92
C LEU A 141 3.52 18.66 -1.28
N VAL A 142 3.22 17.99 -0.19
CA VAL A 142 3.99 16.85 0.31
C VAL A 142 3.12 15.61 0.11
N THR A 143 3.60 14.62 -0.63
CA THR A 143 2.90 13.37 -0.91
C THR A 143 3.76 12.18 -0.55
N THR A 144 3.30 11.37 0.40
CA THR A 144 4.03 10.18 0.89
C THR A 144 3.09 9.00 1.04
N MET A 145 3.64 7.78 0.93
CA MET A 145 2.89 6.60 1.36
C MET A 145 2.80 6.54 2.89
N TYR A 146 1.74 5.91 3.39
CA TYR A 146 1.61 5.59 4.82
C TYR A 146 2.49 4.41 5.21
N ALA A 147 2.54 3.40 4.35
CA ALA A 147 3.35 2.21 4.52
C ALA A 147 3.80 1.65 3.17
N ASN A 148 5.05 1.20 3.13
CA ASN A 148 5.63 0.67 1.91
C ASN A 148 5.04 -0.70 1.54
N ASN A 149 4.68 -0.90 0.28
CA ASN A 149 4.04 -2.11 -0.22
C ASN A 149 5.00 -3.31 -0.37
N GLU A 150 6.32 -3.08 -0.34
CA GLU A 150 7.34 -4.11 -0.50
C GLU A 150 7.92 -4.56 0.83
N THR A 151 8.37 -3.63 1.66
CA THR A 151 8.99 -3.90 2.97
C THR A 151 7.99 -3.90 4.12
N GLY A 152 6.85 -3.25 3.96
CA GLY A 152 5.87 -3.02 5.02
C GLY A 152 6.25 -1.87 5.97
N VAL A 153 7.37 -1.20 5.77
CA VAL A 153 7.82 -0.10 6.64
C VAL A 153 6.78 1.01 6.70
N VAL A 154 6.46 1.46 7.90
CA VAL A 154 5.46 2.51 8.19
C VAL A 154 6.16 3.84 8.36
N PHE A 155 5.68 4.86 7.66
CA PHE A 155 6.21 6.22 7.73
C PHE A 155 5.54 7.04 8.84
N PRO A 156 6.24 8.03 9.44
CA PRO A 156 5.72 8.90 10.47
C PRO A 156 4.84 10.01 9.88
N VAL A 157 3.74 9.63 9.20
CA VAL A 157 2.91 10.54 8.38
C VAL A 157 2.30 11.70 9.15
N GLU A 158 2.03 11.55 10.44
CA GLU A 158 1.51 12.64 11.27
C GLU A 158 2.59 13.70 11.53
N ALA A 159 3.83 13.30 11.80
CA ALA A 159 4.94 14.22 11.93
C ALA A 159 5.22 14.95 10.61
N ILE A 160 5.24 14.22 9.50
CA ILE A 160 5.37 14.78 8.14
C ILE A 160 4.27 15.81 7.88
N ALA A 161 3.02 15.48 8.24
CA ALA A 161 1.88 16.38 8.02
C ALA A 161 1.99 17.65 8.84
N LEU A 162 2.36 17.56 10.12
CA LEU A 162 2.53 18.74 10.96
C LEU A 162 3.63 19.66 10.43
N MET A 163 4.80 19.12 10.07
CA MET A 163 5.90 19.91 9.51
C MET A 163 5.50 20.58 8.19
N ALA A 164 4.84 19.86 7.27
CA ALA A 164 4.40 20.42 5.99
C ALA A 164 3.39 21.58 6.18
N LYS A 165 2.53 21.49 7.20
CA LYS A 165 1.55 22.55 7.52
C LYS A 165 2.19 23.87 7.98
N GLU A 166 3.32 23.83 8.63
CA GLU A 166 4.06 25.05 9.04
C GLU A 166 4.49 25.88 7.82
N TYR A 167 4.72 25.23 6.67
CA TYR A 167 5.06 25.88 5.40
C TYR A 167 3.84 26.11 4.49
N GLY A 168 2.64 25.78 4.97
CA GLY A 168 1.39 25.92 4.21
C GLY A 168 1.32 25.00 3.00
N ALA A 169 1.98 23.86 3.03
CA ALA A 169 1.87 22.83 2.01
C ALA A 169 0.61 21.96 2.21
N THR A 170 0.03 21.48 1.11
CA THR A 170 -0.99 20.43 1.16
C THR A 170 -0.33 19.11 1.47
N VAL A 171 -1.00 18.27 2.27
CA VAL A 171 -0.51 16.93 2.61
C VAL A 171 -1.43 15.87 2.02
N HIS A 172 -0.86 15.02 1.19
CA HIS A 172 -1.50 13.82 0.65
C HIS A 172 -0.77 12.57 1.15
N VAL A 173 -1.55 11.55 1.55
CA VAL A 173 -1.02 10.26 1.98
C VAL A 173 -1.62 9.13 1.14
N ASP A 174 -0.77 8.35 0.48
CA ASP A 174 -1.16 7.06 -0.10
C ASP A 174 -1.25 6.02 1.03
N ALA A 175 -2.46 5.77 1.53
CA ALA A 175 -2.71 4.81 2.60
C ALA A 175 -3.23 3.45 2.08
N VAL A 176 -3.03 3.16 0.80
CA VAL A 176 -3.53 1.94 0.14
C VAL A 176 -3.08 0.68 0.87
N GLN A 177 -1.89 0.64 1.44
CA GLN A 177 -1.39 -0.51 2.21
C GLN A 177 -1.73 -0.45 3.71
N ALA A 178 -2.08 0.71 4.24
CA ALA A 178 -2.27 0.91 5.68
C ALA A 178 -3.73 0.76 6.14
N VAL A 179 -4.68 1.25 5.32
CA VAL A 179 -6.12 1.20 5.68
C VAL A 179 -6.57 -0.22 5.95
N GLY A 180 -7.23 -0.41 7.11
CA GLY A 180 -7.70 -1.71 7.59
C GLY A 180 -6.62 -2.62 8.20
N LYS A 181 -5.36 -2.17 8.22
CA LYS A 181 -4.25 -2.90 8.88
C LYS A 181 -3.67 -2.11 10.06
N LEU A 182 -3.76 -0.78 10.00
CA LEU A 182 -3.34 0.13 11.05
C LEU A 182 -4.52 1.02 11.46
N PRO A 183 -4.62 1.42 12.72
CA PRO A 183 -5.61 2.41 13.15
C PRO A 183 -5.27 3.77 12.54
N ILE A 184 -6.27 4.42 11.94
CA ILE A 184 -6.18 5.76 11.34
C ILE A 184 -7.31 6.62 11.91
N ASP A 185 -6.98 7.80 12.43
CA ASP A 185 -7.97 8.77 12.93
C ASP A 185 -7.72 10.16 12.30
N LEU A 186 -8.40 10.42 11.19
CA LEU A 186 -8.26 11.68 10.45
C LEU A 186 -8.94 12.86 11.14
N SER A 187 -9.74 12.63 12.18
CA SER A 187 -10.34 13.71 12.98
C SER A 187 -9.27 14.49 13.76
N ARG A 188 -8.15 13.84 14.08
CA ARG A 188 -7.02 14.40 14.84
C ARG A 188 -5.77 14.64 14.01
N SER A 189 -5.79 14.25 12.75
CA SER A 189 -4.66 14.33 11.84
C SER A 189 -4.55 15.71 11.19
N ALA A 190 -3.36 16.05 10.67
CA ALA A 190 -3.14 17.22 9.82
C ALA A 190 -3.17 16.90 8.31
N ILE A 191 -3.44 15.65 7.93
CA ILE A 191 -3.51 15.17 6.53
C ILE A 191 -4.72 15.80 5.83
N ASP A 192 -4.55 16.35 4.62
CA ASP A 192 -5.62 16.96 3.82
C ASP A 192 -6.32 15.96 2.91
N LEU A 193 -5.55 15.03 2.33
CA LEU A 193 -5.98 14.08 1.33
C LEU A 193 -5.41 12.70 1.67
N LEU A 194 -6.24 11.66 1.59
CA LEU A 194 -5.77 10.28 1.82
C LEU A 194 -6.42 9.33 0.82
N THR A 195 -5.60 8.52 0.16
CA THR A 195 -6.04 7.54 -0.84
C THR A 195 -6.10 6.14 -0.27
N LEU A 196 -7.18 5.41 -0.58
CA LEU A 196 -7.30 3.97 -0.31
C LEU A 196 -7.81 3.20 -1.53
N SER A 197 -7.60 1.88 -1.55
CA SER A 197 -8.03 0.99 -2.62
C SER A 197 -8.69 -0.27 -2.07
N GLY A 198 -9.89 -0.59 -2.56
CA GLY A 198 -10.71 -1.66 -2.02
C GLY A 198 -10.08 -3.04 -2.12
N HIS A 199 -9.37 -3.34 -3.20
CA HIS A 199 -8.75 -4.66 -3.39
C HIS A 199 -7.57 -4.96 -2.46
N LYS A 200 -7.16 -4.03 -1.62
CA LYS A 200 -6.20 -4.25 -0.53
C LYS A 200 -6.88 -4.49 0.82
N LEU A 201 -8.22 -4.30 0.84
CA LEU A 201 -9.08 -4.39 2.01
C LEU A 201 -10.15 -5.49 1.86
N HIS A 202 -9.87 -6.54 1.09
CA HIS A 202 -10.82 -7.63 0.82
C HIS A 202 -12.13 -7.21 0.13
N ALA A 203 -12.14 -6.05 -0.54
CA ALA A 203 -13.19 -5.62 -1.47
C ALA A 203 -12.80 -5.94 -2.93
N PRO A 204 -13.71 -5.80 -3.91
CA PRO A 204 -13.37 -6.04 -5.31
C PRO A 204 -12.34 -5.05 -5.87
N LYS A 205 -11.69 -5.42 -6.97
CA LYS A 205 -10.94 -4.52 -7.84
C LYS A 205 -11.92 -3.53 -8.48
N GLY A 206 -11.42 -2.35 -8.88
CA GLY A 206 -12.25 -1.35 -9.57
C GLY A 206 -13.04 -0.44 -8.63
N ILE A 207 -12.68 -0.40 -7.34
CA ILE A 207 -13.22 0.54 -6.34
C ILE A 207 -12.11 1.03 -5.41
N GLY A 208 -12.17 2.31 -5.05
CA GLY A 208 -11.35 2.96 -4.04
C GLY A 208 -12.07 4.18 -3.49
N ALA A 209 -11.42 4.88 -2.59
CA ALA A 209 -11.92 6.15 -2.09
C ALA A 209 -10.77 7.14 -1.85
N LEU A 210 -11.12 8.42 -1.93
CA LEU A 210 -10.28 9.54 -1.57
C LEU A 210 -10.95 10.27 -0.41
N TYR A 211 -10.25 10.38 0.71
CA TYR A 211 -10.58 11.32 1.77
C TYR A 211 -10.15 12.72 1.34
N VAL A 212 -11.01 13.69 1.53
CA VAL A 212 -10.75 15.12 1.28
C VAL A 212 -11.21 15.89 2.50
N ARG A 213 -10.29 16.47 3.26
CA ARG A 213 -10.57 17.23 4.47
C ARG A 213 -11.61 18.31 4.21
N LYS A 214 -12.54 18.46 5.12
CA LYS A 214 -13.55 19.54 5.10
C LYS A 214 -12.86 20.90 5.04
N GLY A 215 -13.30 21.73 4.11
CA GLY A 215 -12.71 23.05 3.86
C GLY A 215 -11.53 23.05 2.86
N PHE A 216 -11.03 21.90 2.45
CA PHE A 216 -10.03 21.84 1.39
C PHE A 216 -10.62 22.35 0.06
N ARG A 217 -9.90 23.20 -0.66
CA ARG A 217 -10.31 23.77 -1.96
C ARG A 217 -10.14 22.74 -3.08
N PHE A 218 -11.04 21.77 -3.11
CA PHE A 218 -10.98 20.64 -4.04
C PHE A 218 -11.45 21.01 -5.45
N ARG A 219 -10.69 20.61 -6.48
CA ARG A 219 -11.10 20.65 -7.87
C ARG A 219 -11.15 19.23 -8.43
N PRO A 220 -12.25 18.82 -9.10
CA PRO A 220 -12.38 17.48 -9.64
C PRO A 220 -11.36 17.21 -10.75
N PHE A 221 -10.79 16.01 -10.75
CA PHE A 221 -9.91 15.53 -11.81
C PHE A 221 -10.71 14.99 -12.98
N LEU A 222 -11.75 14.18 -12.70
CA LEU A 222 -12.71 13.71 -13.71
C LEU A 222 -13.91 14.66 -13.79
N LEU A 223 -14.09 15.28 -14.95
CA LEU A 223 -15.16 16.23 -15.22
C LEU A 223 -16.36 15.54 -15.88
N GLY A 224 -17.59 15.98 -15.58
CA GLY A 224 -18.82 15.45 -16.16
C GLY A 224 -20.05 15.73 -15.31
N GLY A 225 -20.84 14.69 -14.99
CA GLY A 225 -22.06 14.80 -14.17
C GLY A 225 -21.78 15.13 -12.70
N HIS A 226 -22.86 15.34 -11.95
CA HIS A 226 -22.80 15.81 -10.55
C HIS A 226 -22.63 14.71 -9.50
N GLN A 227 -22.21 13.48 -9.90
CA GLN A 227 -21.95 12.40 -8.97
C GLN A 227 -20.88 12.83 -7.93
N GLU A 228 -20.83 12.15 -6.79
CA GLU A 228 -19.93 12.50 -5.68
C GLU A 228 -19.96 13.99 -5.31
N ARG A 229 -21.14 14.60 -5.35
CA ARG A 229 -21.38 16.04 -5.09
C ARG A 229 -20.59 16.95 -6.04
N GLY A 230 -20.44 16.54 -7.32
CA GLY A 230 -19.66 17.25 -8.34
C GLY A 230 -18.14 17.10 -8.20
N ARG A 231 -17.67 16.24 -7.30
CA ARG A 231 -16.23 16.07 -7.05
C ARG A 231 -15.60 14.91 -7.85
N ARG A 232 -16.43 14.00 -8.37
CA ARG A 232 -15.99 12.93 -9.26
C ARG A 232 -17.15 12.50 -10.16
N ALA A 233 -17.04 12.74 -11.45
CA ALA A 233 -18.07 12.42 -12.41
C ALA A 233 -18.08 10.93 -12.80
N GLY A 234 -19.20 10.49 -13.38
CA GLY A 234 -19.41 9.12 -13.84
C GLY A 234 -20.38 8.36 -12.94
N THR A 235 -21.20 7.51 -13.54
CA THR A 235 -22.19 6.68 -12.84
C THR A 235 -21.49 5.85 -11.74
N GLN A 236 -22.05 5.89 -10.53
CA GLN A 236 -21.48 5.20 -9.38
C GLN A 236 -21.59 3.68 -9.55
N ASN A 237 -20.51 2.97 -9.30
CA ASN A 237 -20.44 1.51 -9.24
C ASN A 237 -20.98 1.04 -7.89
N VAL A 238 -22.32 1.03 -7.76
CA VAL A 238 -23.00 0.81 -6.47
C VAL A 238 -22.59 -0.51 -5.84
N ALA A 239 -22.58 -1.60 -6.59
CA ALA A 239 -22.23 -2.92 -6.06
C ALA A 239 -20.83 -2.91 -5.42
N SER A 240 -19.84 -2.31 -6.09
CA SER A 240 -18.48 -2.22 -5.54
C SER A 240 -18.37 -1.21 -4.40
N ILE A 241 -19.17 -0.13 -4.41
CA ILE A 241 -19.21 0.84 -3.30
C ILE A 241 -19.76 0.18 -2.04
N VAL A 242 -20.86 -0.59 -2.13
CA VAL A 242 -21.43 -1.36 -1.02
C VAL A 242 -20.42 -2.39 -0.51
N ALA A 243 -19.73 -3.08 -1.43
CA ALA A 243 -18.66 -4.01 -1.09
C ALA A 243 -17.53 -3.32 -0.30
N LEU A 244 -17.08 -2.13 -0.73
CA LEU A 244 -16.04 -1.37 -0.02
C LEU A 244 -16.51 -0.94 1.36
N GLY A 245 -17.75 -0.47 1.51
CA GLY A 245 -18.34 -0.13 2.81
C GLY A 245 -18.37 -1.34 3.76
N LYS A 246 -18.83 -2.50 3.26
CA LYS A 246 -18.86 -3.75 4.05
C LYS A 246 -17.45 -4.18 4.46
N ALA A 247 -16.48 -4.10 3.56
CA ALA A 247 -15.09 -4.41 3.87
C ALA A 247 -14.50 -3.45 4.91
N ALA A 248 -14.84 -2.16 4.84
CA ALA A 248 -14.44 -1.16 5.83
C ALA A 248 -15.01 -1.48 7.23
N ALA A 249 -16.29 -1.83 7.31
CA ALA A 249 -16.92 -2.19 8.58
C ALA A 249 -16.29 -3.47 9.20
N ILE A 250 -15.91 -4.45 8.37
CA ILE A 250 -15.21 -5.65 8.83
C ILE A 250 -13.82 -5.29 9.35
N ALA A 251 -13.07 -4.49 8.61
CA ALA A 251 -11.73 -4.07 9.00
C ALA A 251 -11.72 -3.24 10.30
N GLU A 252 -12.72 -2.38 10.50
CA GLU A 252 -12.89 -1.62 11.75
C GLU A 252 -13.09 -2.55 12.95
N LEU A 253 -13.90 -3.60 12.79
CA LEU A 253 -14.12 -4.62 13.83
C LEU A 253 -12.84 -5.42 14.10
N ASP A 254 -12.08 -5.80 13.07
CA ASP A 254 -10.82 -6.53 13.23
C ASP A 254 -9.77 -5.69 13.98
N LEU A 255 -9.64 -4.41 13.64
CA LEU A 255 -8.73 -3.50 14.34
C LEU A 255 -9.12 -3.34 15.82
N ALA A 256 -10.43 -3.23 16.11
CA ALA A 256 -10.92 -3.13 17.49
C ALA A 256 -10.67 -4.45 18.27
N GLN A 257 -10.76 -5.61 17.64
CA GLN A 257 -10.53 -6.91 18.27
C GLN A 257 -9.05 -7.20 18.50
N GLY A 258 -8.17 -6.76 17.61
CA GLY A 258 -6.71 -6.91 17.75
C GLY A 258 -6.14 -6.21 18.97
N THR A 259 -6.91 -5.31 19.60
CA THR A 259 -6.56 -4.63 20.85
C THR A 259 -7.09 -5.33 22.11
N ASP A 260 -7.88 -6.42 21.99
CA ASP A 260 -8.47 -7.14 23.14
C ASP A 260 -7.76 -8.47 23.42
N PRO A 261 -6.87 -8.53 24.44
CA PRO A 261 -6.14 -9.74 24.82
C PRO A 261 -7.01 -10.89 25.32
N SER A 262 -8.30 -10.63 25.65
CA SER A 262 -9.21 -11.62 26.23
C SER A 262 -9.92 -12.51 25.20
N LYS A 263 -9.86 -12.16 23.92
CA LYS A 263 -10.46 -12.94 22.81
C LYS A 263 -9.44 -13.90 22.21
N GLY A 264 -9.37 -15.07 22.84
CA GLY A 264 -8.39 -16.11 22.58
C GLY A 264 -8.22 -16.56 21.13
N SER A 265 -6.98 -16.72 20.78
CA SER A 265 -6.26 -17.80 20.09
C SER A 265 -6.49 -18.08 18.59
N VAL A 266 -6.90 -17.13 17.75
CA VAL A 266 -6.43 -17.17 16.37
C VAL A 266 -5.15 -16.33 16.30
N PRO A 267 -4.00 -16.86 15.85
CA PRO A 267 -2.78 -16.07 15.73
C PRO A 267 -3.06 -14.84 14.85
N SER A 268 -2.74 -13.65 15.33
CA SER A 268 -2.87 -12.42 14.54
C SER A 268 -1.96 -12.50 13.31
N GLU A 269 -2.28 -11.75 12.25
CA GLU A 269 -1.39 -11.64 11.08
C GLU A 269 0.05 -11.32 11.49
N ALA A 270 0.24 -10.47 12.50
CA ALA A 270 1.55 -10.13 13.03
C ALA A 270 2.26 -11.35 13.65
N ALA A 271 1.55 -12.17 14.43
CA ALA A 271 2.13 -13.36 15.05
C ALA A 271 2.54 -14.39 13.99
N LEU A 272 1.72 -14.61 12.96
CA LEU A 272 2.04 -15.51 11.84
C LEU A 272 3.21 -14.98 10.99
N ARG A 273 3.24 -13.67 10.71
CA ARG A 273 4.34 -13.00 10.02
C ARG A 273 5.65 -13.15 10.81
N ASP A 274 5.61 -12.92 12.12
CA ASP A 274 6.79 -13.01 12.99
C ASP A 274 7.27 -14.47 13.15
N LEU A 275 6.34 -15.43 13.20
CA LEU A 275 6.65 -16.86 13.16
C LEU A 275 7.40 -17.21 11.86
N LEU A 276 6.83 -16.86 10.70
CA LEU A 276 7.45 -17.10 9.39
C LEU A 276 8.86 -16.50 9.31
N GLN A 277 8.99 -15.23 9.67
CA GLN A 277 10.26 -14.51 9.64
C GLN A 277 11.30 -15.15 10.56
N ARG A 278 10.97 -15.39 11.83
CA ARG A 278 11.89 -15.95 12.82
C ARG A 278 12.41 -17.32 12.39
N GLU A 279 11.53 -18.22 11.99
CA GLU A 279 11.90 -19.58 11.64
C GLU A 279 12.73 -19.63 10.34
N LEU A 280 12.40 -18.80 9.33
CA LEU A 280 13.22 -18.71 8.10
C LEU A 280 14.63 -18.19 8.41
N LEU A 281 14.77 -17.15 9.25
CA LEU A 281 16.08 -16.64 9.66
C LEU A 281 16.88 -17.65 10.50
N ALA A 282 16.21 -18.48 11.29
CA ALA A 282 16.86 -19.50 12.12
C ALA A 282 17.33 -20.73 11.33
N THR A 283 16.62 -21.07 10.24
CA THR A 283 16.87 -22.30 9.47
C THR A 283 17.68 -22.08 8.18
N ILE A 284 17.65 -20.86 7.64
CA ILE A 284 18.33 -20.54 6.38
C ILE A 284 19.46 -19.53 6.67
N PRO A 285 20.72 -19.89 6.48
CA PRO A 285 21.84 -18.96 6.63
C PRO A 285 21.83 -17.91 5.51
N ASP A 286 22.62 -16.85 5.64
CA ASP A 286 22.79 -15.80 4.62
C ASP A 286 21.46 -15.23 4.09
N CYS A 287 20.57 -14.90 5.01
CA CYS A 287 19.36 -14.15 4.72
C CYS A 287 19.12 -13.06 5.77
N GLU A 288 18.44 -11.98 5.37
CA GLU A 288 18.12 -10.87 6.26
C GLU A 288 16.75 -10.27 5.94
N VAL A 289 16.16 -9.58 6.91
CA VAL A 289 14.88 -8.89 6.73
C VAL A 289 15.11 -7.46 6.26
N ASN A 290 14.58 -7.11 5.12
CA ASN A 290 14.61 -5.75 4.59
C ASN A 290 13.62 -4.87 5.38
N GLY A 291 14.12 -3.84 6.05
CA GLY A 291 13.34 -2.97 6.93
C GLY A 291 12.96 -3.60 8.28
N GLY A 292 13.69 -4.64 8.71
CA GLY A 292 13.35 -5.45 9.90
C GLY A 292 13.32 -4.70 11.22
N ASN A 293 14.11 -3.63 11.35
CA ASN A 293 14.21 -2.84 12.59
C ASN A 293 13.26 -1.63 12.63
N SER A 294 12.46 -1.43 11.59
CA SER A 294 11.50 -0.33 11.49
C SER A 294 10.10 -0.75 11.93
N PRO A 295 9.23 0.20 12.34
CA PRO A 295 7.79 -0.05 12.44
C PRO A 295 7.26 -0.57 11.11
N ARG A 296 6.49 -1.67 11.14
CA ARG A 296 6.01 -2.34 9.92
C ARG A 296 4.55 -2.72 10.00
N LEU A 297 3.93 -2.87 8.83
CA LEU A 297 2.61 -3.47 8.70
C LEU A 297 2.58 -4.85 9.37
N PRO A 298 1.46 -5.23 10.00
CA PRO A 298 1.35 -6.51 10.70
C PRO A 298 1.46 -7.72 9.75
N ASN A 299 1.10 -7.55 8.50
CA ASN A 299 0.97 -8.64 7.53
C ASN A 299 2.16 -8.83 6.59
N THR A 300 3.21 -8.01 6.65
CA THR A 300 4.24 -7.97 5.61
C THR A 300 5.63 -8.25 6.17
N THR A 301 6.37 -9.16 5.53
CA THR A 301 7.80 -9.32 5.68
C THR A 301 8.46 -9.44 4.31
N ASN A 302 9.64 -8.83 4.18
CA ASN A 302 10.48 -8.91 2.98
C ASN A 302 11.83 -9.48 3.41
N ILE A 303 12.21 -10.63 2.85
CA ILE A 303 13.43 -11.35 3.22
C ILE A 303 14.32 -11.49 1.99
N GLY A 304 15.54 -10.99 2.08
CA GLY A 304 16.59 -11.17 1.10
C GLY A 304 17.37 -12.45 1.35
N PHE A 305 17.44 -13.33 0.36
CA PHE A 305 18.21 -14.59 0.36
C PHE A 305 19.43 -14.38 -0.52
N LYS A 306 20.62 -14.30 0.09
CA LYS A 306 21.86 -14.03 -0.66
C LYS A 306 22.20 -15.14 -1.65
N TYR A 307 22.86 -14.72 -2.74
CA TYR A 307 23.49 -15.57 -3.76
C TYR A 307 22.52 -16.32 -4.68
N ILE A 308 21.23 -15.99 -4.68
CA ILE A 308 20.22 -16.60 -5.55
C ILE A 308 19.24 -15.54 -6.07
N GLU A 309 18.64 -15.83 -7.21
CA GLU A 309 17.66 -14.96 -7.85
C GLU A 309 16.25 -15.20 -7.28
N GLY A 310 15.56 -14.13 -6.92
CA GLY A 310 14.21 -14.16 -6.39
C GLY A 310 13.19 -14.78 -7.34
N GLU A 311 13.34 -14.56 -8.65
CA GLU A 311 12.49 -15.20 -9.66
C GLU A 311 12.60 -16.74 -9.64
N ALA A 312 13.81 -17.26 -9.42
CA ALA A 312 14.02 -18.70 -9.27
C ALA A 312 13.36 -19.24 -8.00
N ILE A 313 13.45 -18.47 -6.89
CA ILE A 313 12.73 -18.80 -5.63
C ILE A 313 11.22 -18.84 -5.89
N LEU A 314 10.67 -17.79 -6.52
CA LEU A 314 9.24 -17.68 -6.81
C LEU A 314 8.75 -18.81 -7.71
N TYR A 315 9.54 -19.18 -8.72
CA TYR A 315 9.22 -20.32 -9.58
C TYR A 315 9.13 -21.63 -8.79
N MET A 316 10.10 -21.89 -7.89
CA MET A 316 10.11 -23.08 -7.04
C MET A 316 8.94 -23.08 -6.04
N LEU A 317 8.67 -21.94 -5.40
CA LEU A 317 7.52 -21.77 -4.50
C LEU A 317 6.19 -22.07 -5.22
N ASN A 318 6.02 -21.54 -6.43
CA ASN A 318 4.82 -21.77 -7.24
C ASN A 318 4.61 -23.28 -7.54
N ARG A 319 5.68 -24.07 -7.74
CA ARG A 319 5.58 -25.53 -7.90
C ARG A 319 5.08 -26.25 -6.65
N GLU A 320 5.36 -25.68 -5.47
CA GLU A 320 4.85 -26.16 -4.17
C GLU A 320 3.46 -25.57 -3.82
N GLY A 321 2.85 -24.83 -4.77
CA GLY A 321 1.54 -24.21 -4.57
C GLY A 321 1.54 -22.96 -3.72
N ILE A 322 2.70 -22.32 -3.53
CA ILE A 322 2.87 -21.10 -2.72
C ILE A 322 3.02 -19.89 -3.64
N CYS A 323 2.17 -18.89 -3.44
CA CYS A 323 2.18 -17.62 -4.15
C CYS A 323 2.83 -16.54 -3.25
N ALA A 324 3.97 -16.00 -3.67
CA ALA A 324 4.68 -14.88 -3.06
C ALA A 324 5.13 -13.90 -4.17
N SER A 325 5.84 -12.82 -3.83
CA SER A 325 6.29 -11.81 -4.80
C SER A 325 7.72 -11.38 -4.53
N SER A 326 8.43 -10.92 -5.56
CA SER A 326 9.72 -10.23 -5.43
C SER A 326 9.60 -8.76 -4.99
N GLY A 327 8.39 -8.26 -4.72
CA GLY A 327 8.16 -6.84 -4.42
C GLY A 327 7.94 -6.00 -5.67
N SER A 328 8.71 -6.20 -6.72
CA SER A 328 8.60 -5.49 -8.02
C SER A 328 7.47 -6.00 -8.93
N ALA A 329 6.43 -6.63 -8.39
CA ALA A 329 5.33 -7.25 -9.16
C ALA A 329 4.62 -6.30 -10.17
N CYS A 330 4.77 -4.98 -10.03
CA CYS A 330 4.20 -4.00 -10.96
C CYS A 330 5.06 -3.74 -12.21
N THR A 331 6.28 -4.25 -12.24
CA THR A 331 7.22 -4.17 -13.38
C THR A 331 7.46 -5.53 -14.02
N SER A 332 6.48 -6.44 -13.93
CA SER A 332 6.56 -7.79 -14.52
C SER A 332 6.91 -7.69 -16.00
N GLY A 333 8.17 -7.99 -16.33
CA GLY A 333 8.74 -7.90 -17.68
C GLY A 333 10.08 -7.16 -17.78
N SER A 334 10.52 -6.42 -16.75
CA SER A 334 11.91 -5.92 -16.66
C SER A 334 12.69 -6.72 -15.64
N LEU A 335 13.94 -7.03 -15.99
CA LEU A 335 14.92 -7.65 -15.07
C LEU A 335 15.46 -6.62 -14.06
N ASP A 336 14.89 -5.41 -14.04
CA ASP A 336 15.34 -4.35 -13.17
C ASP A 336 14.98 -4.64 -11.72
N PRO A 337 15.91 -4.46 -10.79
CA PRO A 337 15.66 -4.66 -9.37
C PRO A 337 14.64 -3.65 -8.84
N SER A 338 14.04 -3.95 -7.67
CA SER A 338 13.11 -3.06 -6.99
C SER A 338 13.71 -1.69 -6.72
N HIS A 339 13.06 -0.62 -7.21
CA HIS A 339 13.46 0.75 -6.91
C HIS A 339 13.44 1.07 -5.41
N VAL A 340 12.57 0.40 -4.64
CA VAL A 340 12.48 0.54 -3.17
C VAL A 340 13.75 0.00 -2.53
N LEU A 341 14.12 -1.23 -2.85
CA LEU A 341 15.30 -1.89 -2.27
C LEU A 341 16.60 -1.21 -2.73
N MET A 342 16.65 -0.69 -3.98
CA MET A 342 17.74 0.15 -4.45
C MET A 342 17.84 1.46 -3.66
N ALA A 343 16.73 2.16 -3.42
CA ALA A 343 16.71 3.39 -2.64
C ALA A 343 17.15 3.17 -1.18
N MET A 344 16.93 1.97 -0.63
CA MET A 344 17.43 1.56 0.69
C MET A 344 18.95 1.27 0.70
N GLY A 345 19.64 1.31 -0.44
CA GLY A 345 21.07 1.02 -0.55
C GLY A 345 21.41 -0.44 -0.23
N LEU A 346 20.52 -1.39 -0.54
CA LEU A 346 20.78 -2.80 -0.29
C LEU A 346 21.81 -3.35 -1.29
N PRO A 347 22.74 -4.23 -0.85
CA PRO A 347 23.69 -4.88 -1.73
C PRO A 347 23.01 -5.69 -2.84
N TYR A 348 23.61 -5.75 -4.01
CA TYR A 348 23.10 -6.48 -5.16
C TYR A 348 22.70 -7.94 -4.84
N THR A 349 23.52 -8.60 -4.04
CA THR A 349 23.32 -9.99 -3.59
C THR A 349 22.05 -10.21 -2.78
N ILE A 350 21.54 -9.18 -2.09
CA ILE A 350 20.30 -9.23 -1.31
C ILE A 350 19.12 -8.75 -2.17
N LEU A 351 19.36 -7.69 -2.92
CA LEU A 351 18.37 -7.00 -3.72
C LEU A 351 17.67 -7.95 -4.71
N HIS A 352 18.45 -8.76 -5.44
CA HIS A 352 17.93 -9.74 -6.40
C HIS A 352 17.30 -10.97 -5.76
N GLY A 353 17.74 -11.37 -4.57
CA GLY A 353 17.20 -12.52 -3.84
C GLY A 353 16.04 -12.21 -2.90
N SER A 354 15.47 -11.00 -2.98
CA SER A 354 14.45 -10.55 -2.03
C SER A 354 13.05 -11.06 -2.37
N ILE A 355 12.38 -11.66 -1.39
CA ILE A 355 11.02 -12.18 -1.49
C ILE A 355 10.13 -11.48 -0.46
N ARG A 356 9.01 -10.94 -0.93
CA ARG A 356 7.95 -10.41 -0.07
C ARG A 356 6.91 -11.49 0.20
N PHE A 357 6.66 -11.75 1.47
CA PHE A 357 5.51 -12.51 1.94
C PHE A 357 4.52 -11.55 2.59
N SER A 358 3.30 -11.54 2.10
CA SER A 358 2.23 -10.70 2.64
C SER A 358 0.99 -11.52 2.96
N LEU A 359 0.67 -11.59 4.23
CA LEU A 359 -0.39 -12.38 4.81
C LEU A 359 -1.74 -11.65 4.73
N SER A 360 -2.80 -12.31 5.13
CA SER A 360 -4.12 -11.72 5.34
C SER A 360 -4.84 -12.42 6.48
N ARG A 361 -5.99 -11.87 6.89
CA ARG A 361 -6.90 -12.46 7.88
C ARG A 361 -7.31 -13.92 7.58
N PHE A 362 -7.12 -14.38 6.35
CA PHE A 362 -7.42 -15.77 5.93
C PHE A 362 -6.21 -16.69 5.98
N THR A 363 -5.01 -16.14 6.21
CA THR A 363 -3.80 -16.95 6.32
C THR A 363 -3.82 -17.78 7.59
N THR A 364 -3.53 -19.07 7.47
CA THR A 364 -3.54 -20.03 8.57
C THR A 364 -2.12 -20.42 8.99
N GLU A 365 -1.97 -20.88 10.23
CA GLU A 365 -0.70 -21.40 10.72
C GLU A 365 -0.22 -22.60 9.88
N ALA A 366 -1.13 -23.48 9.44
CA ALA A 366 -0.80 -24.62 8.59
C ALA A 366 -0.18 -24.21 7.25
N GLU A 367 -0.64 -23.09 6.67
CA GLU A 367 -0.04 -22.52 5.47
C GLU A 367 1.38 -21.99 5.73
N ILE A 368 1.60 -21.33 6.88
CA ILE A 368 2.94 -20.88 7.30
C ILE A 368 3.87 -22.08 7.52
N GLN A 369 3.42 -23.13 8.21
CA GLN A 369 4.21 -24.34 8.42
C GLN A 369 4.58 -25.04 7.09
N HIS A 370 3.70 -25.01 6.09
CA HIS A 370 4.03 -25.53 4.76
C HIS A 370 5.17 -24.74 4.11
N VAL A 371 5.14 -23.40 4.18
CA VAL A 371 6.24 -22.56 3.65
C VAL A 371 7.55 -22.86 4.38
N LEU A 372 7.53 -22.97 5.71
CA LEU A 372 8.68 -23.27 6.52
C LEU A 372 9.29 -24.64 6.21
N ALA A 373 8.46 -25.62 5.87
CA ALA A 373 8.91 -26.97 5.51
C ALA A 373 9.62 -27.03 4.15
N VAL A 374 9.22 -26.21 3.18
CA VAL A 374 9.75 -26.31 1.80
C VAL A 374 10.87 -25.32 1.51
N MET A 375 10.86 -24.16 2.15
CA MET A 375 11.74 -23.04 1.83
C MET A 375 13.24 -23.35 1.99
N PRO A 376 13.71 -24.05 3.05
CA PRO A 376 15.13 -24.39 3.19
C PRO A 376 15.65 -25.24 2.01
N GLY A 377 14.90 -26.27 1.62
CA GLY A 377 15.27 -27.13 0.48
C GLY A 377 15.29 -26.41 -0.88
N ILE A 378 14.43 -25.40 -1.05
CA ILE A 378 14.44 -24.53 -2.23
C ILE A 378 15.72 -23.70 -2.27
N VAL A 379 16.05 -23.04 -1.16
CA VAL A 379 17.23 -22.18 -1.06
C VAL A 379 18.52 -22.99 -1.25
N ASP A 380 18.66 -24.12 -0.58
CA ASP A 380 19.83 -24.99 -0.69
C ASP A 380 20.04 -25.46 -2.12
N ARG A 381 18.97 -25.90 -2.79
CA ARG A 381 19.04 -26.32 -4.19
C ARG A 381 19.47 -25.19 -5.13
N LEU A 382 18.94 -24.00 -4.96
CA LEU A 382 19.25 -22.86 -5.80
C LEU A 382 20.69 -22.37 -5.56
N ARG A 383 21.16 -22.35 -4.30
CA ARG A 383 22.55 -22.02 -3.97
C ARG A 383 23.54 -23.03 -4.54
N ALA A 384 23.20 -24.31 -4.53
CA ALA A 384 24.04 -25.35 -5.17
C ALA A 384 24.19 -25.17 -6.68
N LEU A 385 23.25 -24.48 -7.33
CA LEU A 385 23.30 -24.16 -8.77
C LEU A 385 23.86 -22.78 -9.07
N SER A 386 23.96 -21.92 -8.05
CA SER A 386 24.43 -20.54 -8.20
C SER A 386 25.94 -20.52 -8.48
N PRO A 387 26.41 -19.71 -9.42
CA PRO A 387 27.84 -19.45 -9.60
C PRO A 387 28.43 -18.60 -8.47
N PHE A 388 27.59 -17.97 -7.65
CA PHE A 388 28.00 -17.11 -6.54
C PHE A 388 28.09 -17.95 -5.27
N ASN A 389 29.31 -18.19 -4.78
CA ASN A 389 29.58 -18.84 -3.50
C ASN A 389 30.35 -17.89 -2.57
N ASN A 390 30.48 -18.26 -1.29
CA ASN A 390 31.15 -17.43 -0.28
C ASN A 390 32.57 -17.00 -0.65
N ASP A 391 33.28 -17.79 -1.47
CA ASP A 391 34.68 -17.50 -1.85
C ASP A 391 34.80 -16.36 -2.87
N GLN A 392 33.68 -15.92 -3.47
CA GLN A 392 33.65 -14.79 -4.43
C GLN A 392 32.97 -13.54 -3.86
N ALA A 393 32.57 -13.56 -2.59
CA ALA A 393 31.86 -12.47 -1.93
C ALA A 393 32.67 -11.15 -1.89
N ASP A 394 33.98 -11.25 -1.78
CA ASP A 394 34.89 -10.07 -1.75
C ASP A 394 34.87 -9.31 -3.08
N TRP A 395 34.81 -10.01 -4.22
CA TRP A 395 34.77 -9.38 -5.54
C TRP A 395 33.44 -8.67 -5.82
N LEU A 396 32.32 -9.17 -5.26
CA LEU A 396 31.00 -8.54 -5.39
C LEU A 396 30.89 -7.29 -4.51
N GLN A 397 31.51 -7.27 -3.33
CA GLN A 397 31.59 -6.09 -2.46
C GLN A 397 32.33 -4.92 -3.12
N GLU A 398 33.40 -5.21 -3.88
CA GLU A 398 34.13 -4.18 -4.62
C GLU A 398 33.28 -3.56 -5.75
N ARG A 399 32.37 -4.31 -6.38
CA ARG A 399 31.46 -3.79 -7.40
C ARG A 399 30.31 -2.97 -6.80
N ASP A 400 29.81 -3.34 -5.63
CA ASP A 400 28.75 -2.59 -4.93
C ASP A 400 29.24 -1.18 -4.55
N VAL A 401 30.51 -1.01 -4.22
CA VAL A 401 31.16 0.29 -3.98
C VAL A 401 31.32 1.09 -5.29
N ALA A 402 31.60 0.43 -6.41
CA ALA A 402 31.81 1.08 -7.71
C ALA A 402 30.52 1.53 -8.41
N LEU A 403 29.35 0.98 -8.03
CA LEU A 403 28.03 1.39 -8.54
C LEU A 403 27.36 2.46 -7.66
N ALA A 404 27.92 2.73 -6.47
CA ALA A 404 27.44 3.76 -5.53
C ALA A 404 28.20 5.10 -5.67
N THR A 405 29.21 5.16 -6.54
CA THR A 405 29.98 6.37 -6.92
C THR A 405 29.66 6.76 -8.36
#